data_d8a2e121057049f87b662d4dcc0e91cd
#
_entry.id   d8a2e121057049f87b662d4dcc0e91cd
#
_cell.length_a   1.000
_cell.length_b   1.000
_cell.length_c   1.000
_cell.angle_alpha   90.00
_cell.angle_beta   90.00
_cell.angle_gamma   90.00
#
_symmetry.space_group_name_H-M   'P 1'
#
loop_
_entity.id
_entity.type
_entity.pdbx_description
1 polymer ?
#
loop_
_entity_poly.entity_id
_entity_poly.type
_entity_poly.pdbx_seq_one_letter_code
_entity_poly.pdbx_strand_id
1 'polypeptide(L)'
;VVHLIMGADSHFGRGGEGEVELLRSYGKQYNFDVAPTPTCEVGGERVSSSRIRVLLEAGELEKAGQLLGRPYTISGKVIYGRQLGRTLGAPTANIALHRLRTAMAGVYAVEARLISRGALQTEQDSAHWHAGVANVGTRPTVNESIQAILEVYLLNYRGDLYGSRLEIRFRQWLREEQRFDSLDMLKAQIQRDIEAATAWFARQSPDSLNELEAP
;
A
#
# COMPACT_ATOMS: atom_id res chain seq x y z
N VAL A 1 -4.24 23.81 24.57
CA VAL A 1 -4.83 23.73 23.22
C VAL A 1 -5.30 25.12 22.86
N VAL A 2 -4.87 25.65 21.71
CA VAL A 2 -5.27 26.97 21.22
C VAL A 2 -6.29 26.82 20.08
N HIS A 3 -6.10 25.81 19.22
CA HIS A 3 -7.00 25.46 18.14
C HIS A 3 -7.29 23.97 18.12
N LEU A 4 -8.53 23.59 17.85
CA LEU A 4 -8.98 22.22 17.65
C LEU A 4 -9.60 22.12 16.25
N ILE A 5 -9.09 21.20 15.44
CA ILE A 5 -9.61 20.92 14.11
C ILE A 5 -10.21 19.51 14.12
N MET A 6 -11.45 19.36 13.65
CA MET A 6 -12.11 18.04 13.57
C MET A 6 -13.06 17.99 12.38
N GLY A 7 -13.42 16.78 11.95
CA GLY A 7 -14.45 16.61 10.92
C GLY A 7 -15.80 17.16 11.36
N ALA A 8 -16.55 17.77 10.46
CA ALA A 8 -17.87 18.34 10.78
C ALA A 8 -18.87 17.31 11.32
N ASP A 9 -18.69 16.05 10.96
CA ASP A 9 -19.48 14.89 11.37
C ASP A 9 -18.77 13.98 12.41
N SER A 10 -17.70 14.46 13.00
CA SER A 10 -16.97 13.68 14.01
C SER A 10 -17.69 13.70 15.34
N HIS A 11 -17.73 12.52 15.97
CA HIS A 11 -18.25 12.32 17.30
C HIS A 11 -17.12 11.90 18.24
N PHE A 12 -17.22 12.24 19.52
CA PHE A 12 -16.20 11.92 20.52
C PHE A 12 -16.84 11.58 21.87
N GLY A 13 -16.03 11.12 22.80
CA GLY A 13 -16.48 10.75 24.13
C GLY A 13 -17.14 9.37 24.20
N ARG A 14 -17.67 9.05 25.38
CA ARG A 14 -18.33 7.76 25.64
C ARG A 14 -19.61 7.66 24.81
N GLY A 15 -19.73 6.62 24.01
CA GLY A 15 -20.90 6.41 23.14
C GLY A 15 -21.00 7.36 21.95
N GLY A 16 -20.00 8.24 21.71
CA GLY A 16 -20.06 9.21 20.61
C GLY A 16 -21.04 10.36 20.83
N GLU A 17 -21.36 10.67 22.09
CA GLU A 17 -22.33 11.73 22.44
C GLU A 17 -21.81 13.16 22.21
N GLY A 18 -20.48 13.32 22.12
CA GLY A 18 -19.85 14.62 21.88
C GLY A 18 -19.86 14.99 20.41
N GLU A 19 -20.38 16.16 20.09
CA GLU A 19 -20.42 16.74 18.75
C GLU A 19 -19.62 18.05 18.69
N VAL A 20 -19.38 18.55 17.47
CA VAL A 20 -18.63 19.80 17.22
C VAL A 20 -19.21 20.98 18.02
N GLU A 21 -20.52 21.09 18.15
CA GLU A 21 -21.16 22.18 18.85
C GLU A 21 -20.87 22.18 20.38
N LEU A 22 -20.75 20.99 20.96
CA LEU A 22 -20.31 20.86 22.35
C LEU A 22 -18.88 21.39 22.53
N LEU A 23 -17.96 21.07 21.59
CA LEU A 23 -16.60 21.60 21.63
C LEU A 23 -16.55 23.11 21.42
N ARG A 24 -17.42 23.67 20.56
CA ARG A 24 -17.53 25.13 20.40
C ARG A 24 -17.97 25.82 21.67
N SER A 25 -18.90 25.20 22.42
CA SER A 25 -19.32 25.75 23.73
C SER A 25 -18.18 25.78 24.73
N TYR A 26 -17.40 24.67 24.78
CA TYR A 26 -16.20 24.60 25.63
C TYR A 26 -15.08 25.52 25.13
N GLY A 27 -14.92 25.69 23.81
CA GLY A 27 -13.99 26.65 23.25
C GLY A 27 -14.19 28.07 23.76
N LYS A 28 -15.46 28.53 23.83
CA LYS A 28 -15.83 29.82 24.42
C LYS A 28 -15.50 29.87 25.92
N GLN A 29 -15.75 28.78 26.64
CA GLN A 29 -15.53 28.74 28.09
C GLN A 29 -14.03 28.67 28.44
N TYR A 30 -13.22 27.91 27.67
CA TYR A 30 -11.83 27.62 27.99
C TYR A 30 -10.84 28.28 27.04
N ASN A 31 -11.30 29.24 26.24
CA ASN A 31 -10.51 30.09 25.35
C ASN A 31 -9.65 29.29 24.33
N PHE A 32 -10.32 28.44 23.53
CA PHE A 32 -9.75 27.79 22.35
C PHE A 32 -10.73 27.81 21.17
N ASP A 33 -10.20 27.84 19.94
CA ASP A 33 -11.00 27.83 18.74
C ASP A 33 -11.32 26.41 18.28
N VAL A 34 -12.52 26.23 17.67
CA VAL A 34 -12.94 24.98 17.07
C VAL A 34 -13.27 25.22 15.60
N ALA A 35 -12.48 24.64 14.72
CA ALA A 35 -12.64 24.71 13.27
C ALA A 35 -13.07 23.34 12.71
N PRO A 36 -14.30 23.16 12.24
CA PRO A 36 -14.69 21.95 11.54
C PRO A 36 -14.03 21.91 10.14
N THR A 37 -13.50 20.74 9.75
CA THR A 37 -13.07 20.54 8.37
C THR A 37 -14.29 20.33 7.48
N PRO A 38 -14.36 20.96 6.32
CA PRO A 38 -15.44 20.74 5.37
C PRO A 38 -15.43 19.29 4.86
N THR A 39 -16.60 18.78 4.48
CA THR A 39 -16.69 17.51 3.77
C THR A 39 -16.00 17.64 2.43
N CYS A 40 -15.07 16.72 2.14
CA CYS A 40 -14.41 16.63 0.84
C CYS A 40 -15.23 15.70 -0.06
N GLU A 41 -15.51 16.14 -1.28
CA GLU A 41 -16.20 15.36 -2.29
C GLU A 41 -15.40 15.32 -3.60
N VAL A 42 -15.42 14.16 -4.26
CA VAL A 42 -14.82 13.95 -5.58
C VAL A 42 -15.84 13.27 -6.47
N GLY A 43 -16.16 13.88 -7.60
CA GLY A 43 -17.17 13.36 -8.54
C GLY A 43 -18.58 13.24 -7.93
N GLY A 44 -18.94 14.09 -6.95
CA GLY A 44 -20.20 14.02 -6.23
C GLY A 44 -20.27 12.93 -5.14
N GLU A 45 -19.19 12.19 -4.92
CA GLU A 45 -19.07 11.21 -3.84
C GLU A 45 -18.25 11.77 -2.67
N ARG A 46 -18.74 11.56 -1.46
CA ARG A 46 -18.03 11.94 -0.23
C ARG A 46 -16.76 11.09 -0.07
N VAL A 47 -15.64 11.75 0.13
CA VAL A 47 -14.35 11.10 0.48
C VAL A 47 -14.38 10.69 1.95
N SER A 48 -14.23 9.39 2.22
CA SER A 48 -14.11 8.86 3.58
C SER A 48 -13.16 7.64 3.62
N SER A 49 -12.52 7.44 4.77
CA SER A 49 -11.65 6.26 4.97
C SER A 49 -12.41 4.94 4.81
N SER A 50 -13.68 4.89 5.20
CA SER A 50 -14.52 3.69 5.03
C SER A 50 -14.78 3.39 3.56
N ARG A 51 -15.15 4.41 2.78
CA ARG A 51 -15.36 4.26 1.34
C ARG A 51 -14.10 3.80 0.61
N ILE A 52 -12.96 4.42 0.93
CA ILE A 52 -11.66 4.05 0.35
C ILE A 52 -11.32 2.59 0.67
N ARG A 53 -11.54 2.12 1.92
CA ARG A 53 -11.29 0.71 2.27
C ARG A 53 -12.15 -0.25 1.48
N VAL A 54 -13.44 0.03 1.30
CA VAL A 54 -14.36 -0.79 0.49
C VAL A 54 -13.86 -0.90 -0.95
N LEU A 55 -13.41 0.21 -1.55
CA LEU A 55 -12.86 0.19 -2.91
C LEU A 55 -11.56 -0.62 -3.00
N LEU A 56 -10.67 -0.50 -2.00
CA LEU A 56 -9.43 -1.28 -1.95
C LEU A 56 -9.71 -2.78 -1.77
N GLU A 57 -10.69 -3.16 -0.93
CA GLU A 57 -11.14 -4.55 -0.75
C GLU A 57 -11.72 -5.14 -2.04
N ALA A 58 -12.42 -4.31 -2.82
CA ALA A 58 -12.96 -4.70 -4.13
C ALA A 58 -11.93 -4.68 -5.27
N GLY A 59 -10.66 -4.28 -5.02
CA GLY A 59 -9.63 -4.15 -6.06
C GLY A 59 -9.80 -2.93 -6.97
N GLU A 60 -10.72 -2.02 -6.65
CA GLU A 60 -11.04 -0.79 -7.42
C GLU A 60 -9.99 0.31 -7.16
N LEU A 61 -8.73 0.03 -7.53
CA LEU A 61 -7.57 0.88 -7.19
C LEU A 61 -7.65 2.28 -7.82
N GLU A 62 -8.19 2.38 -9.02
CA GLU A 62 -8.34 3.65 -9.73
C GLU A 62 -9.33 4.57 -9.00
N LYS A 63 -10.51 4.06 -8.66
CA LYS A 63 -11.52 4.82 -7.90
C LYS A 63 -11.00 5.20 -6.51
N ALA A 64 -10.32 4.28 -5.82
CA ALA A 64 -9.67 4.58 -4.55
C ALA A 64 -8.64 5.69 -4.70
N GLY A 65 -7.86 5.66 -5.78
CA GLY A 65 -6.88 6.69 -6.12
C GLY A 65 -7.50 8.06 -6.40
N GLN A 66 -8.62 8.10 -7.10
CA GLN A 66 -9.37 9.34 -7.35
C GLN A 66 -9.83 9.98 -6.03
N LEU A 67 -10.43 9.20 -5.11
CA LEU A 67 -10.82 9.69 -3.79
C LEU A 67 -9.64 10.11 -2.91
N LEU A 68 -8.47 9.47 -3.05
CA LEU A 68 -7.24 9.79 -2.32
C LEU A 68 -6.48 10.99 -2.93
N GLY A 69 -6.79 11.38 -4.18
CA GLY A 69 -6.01 12.35 -4.95
C GLY A 69 -4.62 11.84 -5.38
N ARG A 70 -4.34 10.54 -5.19
CA ARG A 70 -3.09 9.86 -5.56
C ARG A 70 -3.28 8.36 -5.58
N PRO A 71 -2.45 7.59 -6.32
CA PRO A 71 -2.48 6.14 -6.24
C PRO A 71 -2.28 5.64 -4.80
N TYR A 72 -2.94 4.56 -4.44
CA TYR A 72 -2.76 3.97 -3.11
C TYR A 72 -1.34 3.42 -2.95
N THR A 73 -0.70 3.79 -1.84
CA THR A 73 0.68 3.40 -1.55
C THR A 73 0.82 2.81 -0.14
N ILE A 74 1.73 1.86 -0.01
CA ILE A 74 2.20 1.33 1.27
C ILE A 74 3.71 1.52 1.33
N SER A 75 4.23 2.00 2.45
CA SER A 75 5.67 2.06 2.67
C SER A 75 6.07 1.28 3.92
N GLY A 76 7.24 0.63 3.85
CA GLY A 76 7.76 -0.13 4.98
C GLY A 76 9.22 -0.53 4.81
N LYS A 77 9.82 -1.00 5.90
CA LYS A 77 11.19 -1.52 5.92
C LYS A 77 11.22 -2.92 5.34
N VAL A 78 12.21 -3.20 4.49
CA VAL A 78 12.47 -4.56 3.99
C VAL A 78 13.12 -5.38 5.10
N ILE A 79 12.50 -6.50 5.42
CA ILE A 79 12.93 -7.44 6.46
C ILE A 79 13.23 -8.80 5.86
N TYR A 80 13.95 -9.63 6.61
CA TYR A 80 14.16 -11.02 6.24
C TYR A 80 12.85 -11.80 6.34
N GLY A 81 12.44 -12.46 5.25
CA GLY A 81 11.33 -13.39 5.18
C GLY A 81 11.81 -14.84 5.09
N ARG A 82 10.93 -15.75 4.66
CA ARG A 82 11.27 -17.17 4.44
C ARG A 82 12.18 -17.41 3.24
N GLN A 83 12.43 -16.41 2.42
CA GLN A 83 13.29 -16.44 1.22
C GLN A 83 12.90 -17.51 0.17
N LEU A 84 11.68 -18.05 0.20
CA LEU A 84 11.20 -19.05 -0.76
C LEU A 84 11.27 -18.55 -2.21
N GLY A 85 10.97 -17.27 -2.43
CA GLY A 85 11.05 -16.66 -3.75
C GLY A 85 12.45 -16.75 -4.39
N ARG A 86 13.52 -16.68 -3.57
CA ARG A 86 14.90 -16.84 -4.05
C ARG A 86 15.14 -18.21 -4.65
N THR A 87 14.63 -19.28 -4.03
CA THR A 87 14.78 -20.65 -4.54
C THR A 87 13.94 -20.91 -5.78
N LEU A 88 12.88 -20.11 -5.98
CA LEU A 88 11.98 -20.21 -7.13
C LEU A 88 12.37 -19.27 -8.30
N GLY A 89 13.50 -18.55 -8.18
CA GLY A 89 13.98 -17.61 -9.21
C GLY A 89 13.31 -16.23 -9.19
N ALA A 90 12.47 -15.95 -8.20
CA ALA A 90 11.80 -14.65 -8.02
C ALA A 90 12.04 -14.13 -6.58
N PRO A 91 13.23 -13.58 -6.28
CA PRO A 91 13.55 -13.09 -4.94
C PRO A 91 12.62 -11.95 -4.55
N THR A 92 11.85 -12.14 -3.47
CA THR A 92 10.88 -11.14 -2.97
C THR A 92 11.43 -10.37 -1.77
N ALA A 93 11.16 -9.07 -1.74
CA ALA A 93 11.34 -8.22 -0.57
C ALA A 93 10.11 -8.35 0.35
N ASN A 94 10.32 -8.74 1.61
CA ASN A 94 9.26 -8.76 2.62
C ASN A 94 9.19 -7.40 3.30
N ILE A 95 8.02 -6.76 3.26
CA ILE A 95 7.80 -5.43 3.81
C ILE A 95 7.15 -5.53 5.18
N ALA A 96 7.78 -4.94 6.19
CA ALA A 96 7.22 -4.83 7.54
C ALA A 96 6.05 -3.83 7.56
N LEU A 97 4.83 -4.33 7.72
CA LEU A 97 3.62 -3.49 7.72
C LEU A 97 3.25 -2.95 9.10
N HIS A 98 3.73 -3.59 10.18
CA HIS A 98 3.40 -3.23 11.58
C HIS A 98 1.89 -3.08 11.82
N ARG A 99 1.07 -3.86 11.10
CA ARG A 99 -0.39 -3.89 11.24
C ARG A 99 -0.93 -5.32 11.12
N LEU A 100 -2.05 -5.58 11.78
CA LEU A 100 -2.68 -6.90 11.77
C LEU A 100 -3.43 -7.18 10.48
N ARG A 101 -4.03 -6.14 9.87
CA ARG A 101 -4.84 -6.26 8.64
C ARG A 101 -4.50 -5.15 7.65
N THR A 102 -4.69 -5.45 6.37
CA THR A 102 -4.71 -4.50 5.26
C THR A 102 -6.13 -4.40 4.71
N ALA A 103 -6.46 -3.29 4.06
CA ALA A 103 -7.73 -3.12 3.38
C ALA A 103 -7.78 -3.85 2.01
N MET A 104 -6.75 -4.60 1.68
CA MET A 104 -6.65 -5.30 0.40
C MET A 104 -5.94 -6.63 0.59
N ALA A 105 -6.24 -7.60 -0.29
CA ALA A 105 -5.61 -8.90 -0.35
C ALA A 105 -5.49 -9.34 -1.81
N GLY A 106 -4.53 -10.23 -2.12
CA GLY A 106 -4.30 -10.74 -3.45
C GLY A 106 -2.98 -10.31 -4.06
N VAL A 107 -2.84 -10.52 -5.37
CA VAL A 107 -1.63 -10.25 -6.15
C VAL A 107 -1.88 -9.06 -7.07
N TYR A 108 -0.89 -8.16 -7.11
CA TYR A 108 -1.00 -6.86 -7.79
C TYR A 108 0.23 -6.57 -8.65
N ALA A 109 0.04 -5.92 -9.79
CA ALA A 109 1.10 -5.17 -10.44
C ALA A 109 1.36 -3.88 -9.64
N VAL A 110 2.62 -3.61 -9.33
CA VAL A 110 3.04 -2.50 -8.48
C VAL A 110 4.25 -1.79 -9.05
N GLU A 111 4.42 -0.53 -8.67
CA GLU A 111 5.69 0.16 -8.78
C GLU A 111 6.28 0.31 -7.38
N ALA A 112 7.58 0.12 -7.24
CA ALA A 112 8.24 0.37 -5.97
C ALA A 112 9.49 1.23 -6.15
N ARG A 113 9.77 2.08 -5.16
CA ARG A 113 11.01 2.88 -5.11
C ARG A 113 11.65 2.83 -3.74
N LEU A 114 12.95 3.03 -3.70
CA LEU A 114 13.68 3.23 -2.47
C LEU A 114 13.39 4.64 -1.95
N ILE A 115 13.01 4.75 -0.66
CA ILE A 115 12.83 6.04 0.01
C ILE A 115 13.85 6.29 1.13
N SER A 116 14.56 5.26 1.58
CA SER A 116 15.74 5.40 2.42
C SER A 116 16.57 4.11 2.45
N ARG A 117 17.89 4.25 2.44
CA ARG A 117 18.88 3.17 2.53
C ARG A 117 19.90 3.45 3.66
N GLY A 118 19.40 3.82 4.84
CA GLY A 118 20.30 4.27 5.92
C GLY A 118 21.10 5.53 5.55
N ALA A 119 22.37 5.59 5.91
CA ALA A 119 23.24 6.77 5.70
C ALA A 119 23.85 6.88 4.29
N LEU A 120 23.59 5.94 3.37
CA LEU A 120 24.29 5.83 2.07
C LEU A 120 23.37 6.01 0.84
N GLN A 121 22.30 6.79 0.98
CA GLN A 121 21.36 7.02 -0.11
C GLN A 121 21.89 8.05 -1.10
N THR A 122 21.81 7.76 -2.41
CA THR A 122 21.93 8.76 -3.47
C THR A 122 20.54 9.30 -3.87
N GLU A 123 20.45 10.57 -4.28
CA GLU A 123 19.18 11.16 -4.74
C GLU A 123 18.59 10.41 -5.94
N GLN A 124 19.42 9.80 -6.77
CA GLN A 124 19.03 9.02 -7.94
C GLN A 124 18.26 7.74 -7.56
N ASP A 125 18.61 7.06 -6.45
CA ASP A 125 17.92 5.84 -5.99
C ASP A 125 16.48 6.12 -5.56
N SER A 126 16.17 7.34 -5.08
CA SER A 126 14.84 7.73 -4.59
C SER A 126 13.89 8.22 -5.70
N ALA A 127 14.41 8.57 -6.86
CA ALA A 127 13.63 9.09 -7.98
C ALA A 127 13.07 7.98 -8.88
N HIS A 128 13.74 6.80 -8.93
CA HIS A 128 13.40 5.73 -9.86
C HIS A 128 12.33 4.78 -9.31
N TRP A 129 11.28 4.55 -10.11
CA TRP A 129 10.23 3.57 -9.85
C TRP A 129 10.49 2.29 -10.62
N HIS A 130 10.58 1.17 -9.92
CA HIS A 130 10.73 -0.17 -10.50
C HIS A 130 9.38 -0.86 -10.59
N ALA A 131 9.04 -1.39 -11.74
CA ALA A 131 7.89 -2.25 -11.91
C ALA A 131 8.06 -3.56 -11.12
N GLY A 132 6.97 -4.13 -10.67
CA GLY A 132 7.01 -5.34 -9.86
C GLY A 132 5.66 -6.02 -9.69
N VAL A 133 5.71 -7.13 -8.96
CA VAL A 133 4.54 -7.88 -8.51
C VAL A 133 4.54 -7.92 -6.99
N ALA A 134 3.40 -7.63 -6.38
CA ALA A 134 3.23 -7.71 -4.93
C ALA A 134 2.15 -8.71 -4.54
N ASN A 135 2.42 -9.52 -3.53
CA ASN A 135 1.42 -10.33 -2.83
C ASN A 135 1.09 -9.67 -1.49
N VAL A 136 -0.19 -9.37 -1.28
CA VAL A 136 -0.74 -8.87 -0.02
C VAL A 136 -1.60 -9.97 0.57
N GLY A 137 -1.21 -10.48 1.73
CA GLY A 137 -1.91 -11.58 2.36
C GLY A 137 -1.83 -11.53 3.87
N THR A 138 -2.17 -12.63 4.49
CA THR A 138 -2.09 -12.81 5.93
C THR A 138 -1.35 -14.09 6.27
N ARG A 139 -0.62 -14.07 7.37
CA ARG A 139 0.07 -15.24 7.89
C ARG A 139 -0.24 -15.43 9.37
N PRO A 140 -0.54 -16.66 9.82
CA PRO A 140 -0.55 -16.98 11.23
C PRO A 140 0.84 -16.75 11.84
N THR A 141 0.89 -16.14 13.01
CA THR A 141 2.12 -16.00 13.80
C THR A 141 2.21 -17.14 14.83
N VAL A 142 3.36 -17.28 15.46
CA VAL A 142 3.62 -18.29 16.52
C VAL A 142 2.62 -18.15 17.69
N ASN A 143 2.08 -16.95 17.91
CA ASN A 143 1.11 -16.64 18.98
C ASN A 143 -0.34 -16.68 18.48
N GLU A 144 -0.66 -17.42 17.41
CA GLU A 144 -1.99 -17.53 16.79
C GLU A 144 -2.59 -16.20 16.31
N SER A 145 -1.87 -15.09 16.38
CA SER A 145 -2.31 -13.83 15.82
C SER A 145 -2.11 -13.80 14.29
N ILE A 146 -3.05 -13.17 13.59
CA ILE A 146 -2.96 -12.98 12.14
C ILE A 146 -2.13 -11.72 11.88
N GLN A 147 -1.08 -11.82 11.09
CA GLN A 147 -0.26 -10.69 10.66
C GLN A 147 -0.40 -10.46 9.15
N ALA A 148 -0.63 -9.21 8.76
CA ALA A 148 -0.59 -8.82 7.37
C ALA A 148 0.85 -8.92 6.82
N ILE A 149 1.00 -9.49 5.64
CA ILE A 149 2.26 -9.59 4.90
C ILE A 149 2.15 -8.85 3.58
N LEU A 150 3.29 -8.30 3.15
CA LEU A 150 3.46 -7.73 1.83
C LEU A 150 4.80 -8.21 1.30
N GLU A 151 4.76 -9.02 0.27
CA GLU A 151 5.93 -9.54 -0.44
C GLU A 151 5.99 -8.91 -1.83
N VAL A 152 7.11 -8.30 -2.20
CA VAL A 152 7.28 -7.58 -3.47
C VAL A 152 8.44 -8.17 -4.25
N TYR A 153 8.18 -8.58 -5.48
CA TYR A 153 9.18 -8.93 -6.49
C TYR A 153 9.35 -7.75 -7.44
N LEU A 154 10.56 -7.26 -7.61
CA LEU A 154 10.88 -6.18 -8.56
C LEU A 154 11.38 -6.80 -9.87
N LEU A 155 10.76 -6.38 -10.98
CA LEU A 155 11.15 -6.82 -12.32
C LEU A 155 12.55 -6.25 -12.66
N ASN A 156 13.43 -7.11 -13.18
CA ASN A 156 14.78 -6.76 -13.62
C ASN A 156 15.68 -6.05 -12.59
N TYR A 157 15.29 -6.06 -11.31
CA TYR A 157 16.08 -5.46 -10.24
C TYR A 157 17.18 -6.43 -9.76
N ARG A 158 18.42 -5.96 -9.74
CA ARG A 158 19.57 -6.70 -9.22
C ARG A 158 20.22 -5.88 -8.11
N GLY A 159 19.84 -6.12 -6.88
CA GLY A 159 20.41 -5.41 -5.74
C GLY A 159 19.93 -5.97 -4.41
N ASP A 160 20.65 -5.64 -3.34
CA ASP A 160 20.21 -5.97 -1.99
C ASP A 160 19.28 -4.86 -1.46
N LEU A 161 18.09 -5.26 -1.04
CA LEU A 161 17.06 -4.39 -0.49
C LEU A 161 16.93 -4.49 1.03
N TYR A 162 17.63 -5.43 1.67
CA TYR A 162 17.48 -5.64 3.12
C TYR A 162 17.84 -4.40 3.92
N GLY A 163 16.99 -4.08 4.91
CA GLY A 163 17.15 -2.91 5.75
C GLY A 163 16.74 -1.59 5.10
N SER A 164 16.58 -1.56 3.77
CA SER A 164 16.07 -0.40 3.06
C SER A 164 14.59 -0.16 3.35
N ARG A 165 14.11 1.04 3.07
CA ARG A 165 12.68 1.38 3.12
C ARG A 165 12.17 1.57 1.71
N LEU A 166 11.12 0.85 1.35
CA LEU A 166 10.44 0.95 0.06
C LEU A 166 9.10 1.67 0.21
N GLU A 167 8.73 2.39 -0.83
CA GLU A 167 7.36 2.85 -1.10
C GLU A 167 6.82 2.04 -2.27
N ILE A 168 5.67 1.40 -2.07
CA ILE A 168 5.01 0.52 -3.04
C ILE A 168 3.70 1.17 -3.45
N ARG A 169 3.56 1.46 -4.74
CA ARG A 169 2.37 2.01 -5.38
C ARG A 169 1.61 0.89 -6.08
N PHE A 170 0.38 0.64 -5.67
CA PHE A 170 -0.48 -0.37 -6.27
C PHE A 170 -1.12 0.18 -7.54
N ARG A 171 -0.99 -0.59 -8.65
CA ARG A 171 -1.40 -0.15 -9.98
C ARG A 171 -2.56 -0.96 -10.54
N GLN A 172 -2.49 -2.30 -10.47
CA GLN A 172 -3.47 -3.20 -11.03
C GLN A 172 -3.63 -4.43 -10.15
N TRP A 173 -4.86 -4.80 -9.85
CA TRP A 173 -5.17 -6.10 -9.28
C TRP A 173 -5.02 -7.18 -10.35
N LEU A 174 -4.32 -8.27 -10.05
CA LEU A 174 -4.07 -9.37 -10.98
C LEU A 174 -4.95 -10.59 -10.64
N ARG A 175 -4.99 -10.97 -9.38
CA ARG A 175 -5.77 -12.13 -8.89
C ARG A 175 -5.87 -12.17 -7.37
N GLU A 176 -6.74 -13.05 -6.88
CA GLU A 176 -6.83 -13.43 -5.47
C GLU A 176 -5.60 -14.25 -5.01
N GLU A 177 -5.38 -14.29 -3.70
CA GLU A 177 -4.42 -15.17 -3.06
C GLU A 177 -4.85 -16.62 -3.23
N GLN A 178 -3.92 -17.53 -3.53
CA GLN A 178 -4.17 -18.95 -3.73
C GLN A 178 -3.21 -19.80 -2.92
N ARG A 179 -3.66 -21.00 -2.53
CA ARG A 179 -2.80 -22.06 -2.00
C ARG A 179 -2.41 -23.00 -3.13
N PHE A 180 -1.19 -23.54 -3.05
CA PHE A 180 -0.65 -24.42 -4.07
C PHE A 180 -0.24 -25.75 -3.41
N ASP A 181 -0.59 -26.85 -4.04
CA ASP A 181 -0.30 -28.20 -3.55
C ASP A 181 1.16 -28.60 -3.78
N SER A 182 1.89 -27.90 -4.66
CA SER A 182 3.29 -28.14 -4.93
C SER A 182 4.07 -26.85 -5.20
N LEU A 183 5.40 -26.90 -4.99
CA LEU A 183 6.31 -25.81 -5.31
C LEU A 183 6.36 -25.51 -6.82
N ASP A 184 6.17 -26.51 -7.67
CA ASP A 184 6.15 -26.35 -9.12
C ASP A 184 4.91 -25.57 -9.57
N MET A 185 3.75 -25.84 -8.98
CA MET A 185 2.53 -25.06 -9.23
C MET A 185 2.69 -23.62 -8.77
N LEU A 186 3.27 -23.40 -7.59
CA LEU A 186 3.58 -22.05 -7.09
C LEU A 186 4.54 -21.32 -8.04
N LYS A 187 5.61 -21.96 -8.48
CA LYS A 187 6.58 -21.40 -9.42
C LYS A 187 5.94 -21.01 -10.74
N ALA A 188 5.11 -21.91 -11.31
CA ALA A 188 4.40 -21.65 -12.55
C ALA A 188 3.42 -20.47 -12.41
N GLN A 189 2.77 -20.32 -11.24
CA GLN A 189 1.87 -19.20 -11.01
C GLN A 189 2.62 -17.87 -10.83
N ILE A 190 3.75 -17.86 -10.10
CA ILE A 190 4.61 -16.68 -9.98
C ILE A 190 5.05 -16.19 -11.37
N GLN A 191 5.42 -17.10 -12.26
CA GLN A 191 5.81 -16.75 -13.62
C GLN A 191 4.65 -16.08 -14.39
N ARG A 192 3.43 -16.63 -14.30
CA ARG A 192 2.23 -16.02 -14.91
C ARG A 192 1.94 -14.63 -14.35
N ASP A 193 2.11 -14.43 -13.04
CA ASP A 193 1.90 -13.14 -12.40
C ASP A 193 2.91 -12.11 -12.89
N ILE A 194 4.17 -12.50 -13.06
CA ILE A 194 5.24 -11.67 -13.65
C ILE A 194 4.90 -11.29 -15.09
N GLU A 195 4.50 -12.24 -15.89
CA GLU A 195 4.09 -12.02 -17.30
C GLU A 195 2.88 -11.07 -17.38
N ALA A 196 1.87 -11.28 -16.52
CA ALA A 196 0.69 -10.42 -16.49
C ALA A 196 1.02 -8.98 -16.09
N ALA A 197 1.87 -8.80 -15.08
CA ALA A 197 2.34 -7.47 -14.67
C ALA A 197 3.16 -6.80 -15.79
N THR A 198 4.10 -7.51 -16.38
CA THR A 198 4.92 -7.02 -17.51
C THR A 198 4.05 -6.57 -18.67
N ALA A 199 3.09 -7.41 -19.08
CA ALA A 199 2.14 -7.07 -20.14
C ALA A 199 1.26 -5.87 -19.79
N TRP A 200 0.89 -5.70 -18.52
CA TRP A 200 0.13 -4.54 -18.07
C TRP A 200 0.96 -3.25 -18.18
N PHE A 201 2.18 -3.23 -17.66
CA PHE A 201 3.07 -2.07 -17.76
C PHE A 201 3.39 -1.68 -19.20
N ALA A 202 3.64 -2.67 -20.08
CA ALA A 202 3.87 -2.44 -21.50
C ALA A 202 2.73 -1.70 -22.21
N ARG A 203 1.47 -1.88 -21.74
CA ARG A 203 0.30 -1.17 -22.29
C ARG A 203 0.14 0.25 -21.75
N GLN A 204 0.70 0.56 -20.59
CA GLN A 204 0.55 1.89 -19.94
C GLN A 204 1.50 2.95 -20.51
N SER A 205 2.66 2.55 -21.01
CA SER A 205 3.64 3.47 -21.59
C SER A 205 4.40 2.75 -22.71
N PRO A 206 4.18 3.13 -23.97
CA PRO A 206 4.97 2.62 -25.09
C PRO A 206 6.47 2.92 -24.95
N ASP A 207 6.85 3.99 -24.24
CA ASP A 207 8.24 4.42 -24.06
C ASP A 207 8.95 3.79 -22.84
N SER A 208 8.22 3.22 -21.88
CA SER A 208 8.81 2.63 -20.67
C SER A 208 9.40 1.22 -20.89
N LEU A 209 9.19 0.60 -22.05
CA LEU A 209 9.81 -0.68 -22.42
C LEU A 209 11.33 -0.55 -22.62
N ASN A 210 11.83 0.61 -23.03
CA ASN A 210 13.27 0.84 -23.21
C ASN A 210 14.05 0.86 -21.88
N GLU A 211 13.39 1.13 -20.74
CA GLU A 211 14.01 1.05 -19.41
C GLU A 211 13.95 -0.37 -18.82
N LEU A 212 13.07 -1.25 -19.33
CA LEU A 212 12.95 -2.63 -18.90
C LEU A 212 13.94 -3.58 -19.56
N GLU A 213 14.50 -3.20 -20.73
CA GLU A 213 15.43 -4.00 -21.52
C GLU A 213 16.90 -3.55 -21.43
N ALA A 214 17.23 -2.54 -20.64
CA ALA A 214 18.62 -2.14 -20.45
C ALA A 214 19.39 -3.20 -19.61
N PRO A 215 20.57 -3.65 -20.08
CA PRO A 215 21.34 -4.77 -19.54
C PRO A 215 21.91 -4.52 -18.14
#